data_4267b345e4f2b7a32c5c1be3e237c713
#
_entry.id   4267b345e4f2b7a32c5c1be3e237c713
#
_cell.length_a   1.000
_cell.length_b   1.000
_cell.length_c   1.000
_cell.angle_alpha   90.00
_cell.angle_beta   90.00
_cell.angle_gamma   90.00
#
_symmetry.space_group_name_H-M   'P 1'
#
loop_
_entity.id
_entity.type
_entity.pdbx_description
1 polymer ?
#
loop_
_entity_poly.entity_id
_entity_poly.type
_entity_poly.pdbx_seq_one_letter_code
_entity_poly.pdbx_strand_id
1 'polypeptide(L)'
;MTGSEHKAPSGWRVAVLGGGAWGTALALATLRAGHFVRLYARDPETVAAIDRGENPRYLPGIALDPGIVATSDIEAALDGADCVLAVAPAQSLRIMLTAASSHMPEGVPLVLCAKGIERDTGALLSSITEEILPANPVAALSGPSFATDVARGLPTAVVVAARDEALATDLAARFSAENLRCYSSDDLIGVEIGGALKNVFAIAAGAVTGAGLGASAQAAMVTRGFVELRRIGAAFGARPETLMGLSGLGDLLLTCSSAQSRNFAYGLALGQGKPLAGLPLAEGVPTAAIAARIAGERRIDAPIIAAVAAILDGTITIDQAVSALMTRPLKTETDM
;
A
#
# COMPACT_ATOMS: atom_id res chain seq x y z
N MET A 1 -3.40 39.48 15.94
CA MET A 1 -3.59 38.15 15.35
C MET A 1 -3.39 38.29 13.86
N THR A 2 -2.14 38.17 13.40
CA THR A 2 -1.79 38.27 11.99
C THR A 2 -1.89 36.89 11.40
N GLY A 3 -2.96 36.63 10.64
CA GLY A 3 -3.06 35.42 9.84
C GLY A 3 -1.96 35.40 8.79
N SER A 4 -1.02 34.49 8.92
CA SER A 4 -0.10 34.18 7.83
C SER A 4 -0.91 33.48 6.75
N GLU A 5 -1.26 34.22 5.69
CA GLU A 5 -1.70 33.61 4.44
C GLU A 5 -0.60 32.67 3.96
N HIS A 6 -0.76 31.40 4.20
CA HIS A 6 0.00 30.36 3.50
C HIS A 6 -0.45 30.42 2.04
N LYS A 7 0.30 31.16 1.25
CA LYS A 7 0.20 31.14 -0.21
C LYS A 7 0.44 29.70 -0.66
N ALA A 8 -0.57 29.05 -1.20
CA ALA A 8 -0.42 27.71 -1.76
C ALA A 8 0.75 27.74 -2.75
N PRO A 9 1.71 26.80 -2.66
CA PRO A 9 2.81 26.75 -3.61
C PRO A 9 2.24 26.63 -5.02
N SER A 10 2.89 27.27 -6.00
CA SER A 10 2.56 27.12 -7.43
C SER A 10 2.44 25.63 -7.75
N GLY A 11 1.35 25.20 -8.43
CA GLY A 11 1.03 23.80 -8.67
C GLY A 11 2.17 23.05 -9.33
N TRP A 12 2.55 21.91 -8.72
CA TRP A 12 3.54 20.99 -9.27
C TRP A 12 2.98 20.20 -10.46
N ARG A 13 3.85 19.74 -11.35
CA ARG A 13 3.53 18.71 -12.34
C ARG A 13 3.83 17.35 -11.69
N VAL A 14 2.80 16.58 -11.44
CA VAL A 14 2.92 15.28 -10.77
C VAL A 14 2.68 14.17 -11.79
N ALA A 15 3.68 13.33 -12.00
CA ALA A 15 3.54 12.12 -12.80
C ALA A 15 3.02 10.97 -11.91
N VAL A 16 1.90 10.35 -12.30
CA VAL A 16 1.33 9.19 -11.60
C VAL A 16 1.59 7.95 -12.46
N LEU A 17 2.50 7.09 -12.04
CA LEU A 17 2.86 5.87 -12.76
C LEU A 17 1.99 4.70 -12.32
N GLY A 18 0.84 4.53 -12.98
CA GLY A 18 -0.11 3.45 -12.75
C GLY A 18 -1.57 3.88 -12.83
N GLY A 19 -2.28 3.49 -13.88
CA GLY A 19 -3.70 3.81 -14.14
C GLY A 19 -4.71 2.88 -13.47
N GLY A 20 -4.32 2.18 -12.38
CA GLY A 20 -5.22 1.36 -11.57
C GLY A 20 -6.11 2.20 -10.64
N ALA A 21 -6.94 1.53 -9.82
CA ALA A 21 -7.85 2.22 -8.88
C ALA A 21 -7.12 3.23 -8.00
N TRP A 22 -6.00 2.83 -7.37
CA TRP A 22 -5.26 3.70 -6.45
C TRP A 22 -4.57 4.86 -7.16
N GLY A 23 -3.95 4.62 -8.34
CA GLY A 23 -3.33 5.70 -9.11
C GLY A 23 -4.34 6.72 -9.62
N THR A 24 -5.50 6.28 -10.10
CA THR A 24 -6.59 7.17 -10.50
C THR A 24 -7.13 7.98 -9.32
N ALA A 25 -7.28 7.36 -8.14
CA ALA A 25 -7.72 8.05 -6.93
C ALA A 25 -6.70 9.10 -6.46
N LEU A 26 -5.39 8.77 -6.49
CA LEU A 26 -4.32 9.70 -6.16
C LEU A 26 -4.22 10.84 -7.18
N ALA A 27 -4.45 10.57 -8.47
CA ALA A 27 -4.51 11.61 -9.50
C ALA A 27 -5.60 12.64 -9.18
N LEU A 28 -6.81 12.19 -8.82
CA LEU A 28 -7.90 13.07 -8.38
C LEU A 28 -7.54 13.85 -7.11
N ALA A 29 -6.92 13.19 -6.11
CA ALA A 29 -6.50 13.85 -4.88
C ALA A 29 -5.43 14.92 -5.14
N THR A 30 -4.49 14.63 -6.04
CA THR A 30 -3.41 15.54 -6.44
C THR A 30 -3.95 16.79 -7.16
N LEU A 31 -4.95 16.63 -8.04
CA LEU A 31 -5.65 17.76 -8.64
C LEU A 31 -6.36 18.62 -7.59
N ARG A 32 -7.05 17.99 -6.62
CA ARG A 32 -7.70 18.72 -5.51
C ARG A 32 -6.71 19.48 -4.62
N ALA A 33 -5.45 19.00 -4.55
CA ALA A 33 -4.38 19.72 -3.88
C ALA A 33 -3.80 20.89 -4.70
N GLY A 34 -4.33 21.15 -5.90
CA GLY A 34 -3.92 22.28 -6.75
C GLY A 34 -2.73 22.00 -7.67
N HIS A 35 -2.43 20.73 -7.94
CA HIS A 35 -1.33 20.31 -8.82
C HIS A 35 -1.82 19.91 -10.20
N PHE A 36 -0.92 19.85 -11.18
CA PHE A 36 -1.16 19.30 -12.51
C PHE A 36 -0.81 17.81 -12.51
N VAL A 37 -1.59 16.99 -13.21
CA VAL A 37 -1.43 15.54 -13.21
C VAL A 37 -1.26 14.99 -14.61
N ARG A 38 -0.19 14.20 -14.81
CA ARG A 38 -0.06 13.27 -15.93
C ARG A 38 -0.11 11.85 -15.39
N LEU A 39 -1.04 11.05 -15.90
CA LEU A 39 -1.25 9.68 -15.45
C LEU A 39 -0.81 8.71 -16.54
N TYR A 40 0.21 7.91 -16.23
CA TYR A 40 0.65 6.82 -17.09
C TYR A 40 -0.17 5.56 -16.85
N ALA A 41 -0.71 4.98 -17.90
CA ALA A 41 -1.31 3.65 -17.90
C ALA A 41 -0.79 2.82 -19.07
N ARG A 42 -0.29 1.62 -18.81
CA ARG A 42 0.27 0.73 -19.84
C ARG A 42 -0.75 0.31 -20.91
N ASP A 43 -2.01 0.21 -20.52
CA ASP A 43 -3.10 -0.24 -21.37
C ASP A 43 -3.76 0.97 -22.06
N PRO A 44 -3.69 1.07 -23.41
CA PRO A 44 -4.30 2.15 -24.15
C PRO A 44 -5.82 2.28 -23.97
N GLU A 45 -6.53 1.17 -23.69
CA GLU A 45 -7.97 1.21 -23.41
C GLU A 45 -8.26 1.94 -22.10
N THR A 46 -7.40 1.74 -21.11
CA THR A 46 -7.46 2.46 -19.82
C THR A 46 -7.20 3.96 -20.02
N VAL A 47 -6.20 4.33 -20.86
CA VAL A 47 -5.93 5.74 -21.21
C VAL A 47 -7.15 6.36 -21.87
N ALA A 48 -7.68 5.72 -22.92
CA ALA A 48 -8.85 6.22 -23.63
C ALA A 48 -10.11 6.33 -22.73
N ALA A 49 -10.25 5.46 -21.73
CA ALA A 49 -11.34 5.58 -20.76
C ALA A 49 -11.15 6.79 -19.85
N ILE A 50 -9.94 7.02 -19.34
CA ILE A 50 -9.62 8.16 -18.48
C ILE A 50 -9.82 9.49 -19.24
N ASP A 51 -9.44 9.56 -20.51
CA ASP A 51 -9.67 10.74 -21.37
C ASP A 51 -11.18 11.02 -21.59
N ARG A 52 -12.03 10.00 -21.49
CA ARG A 52 -13.51 10.17 -21.48
C ARG A 52 -14.08 10.52 -20.11
N GLY A 53 -13.25 10.68 -19.08
CA GLY A 53 -13.68 11.02 -17.73
C GLY A 53 -14.13 9.83 -16.87
N GLU A 54 -13.70 8.60 -17.18
CA GLU A 54 -14.06 7.41 -16.43
C GLU A 54 -12.92 6.38 -16.36
N ASN A 55 -12.97 5.47 -15.39
CA ASN A 55 -12.09 4.30 -15.33
C ASN A 55 -12.89 3.06 -14.89
N PRO A 56 -13.78 2.55 -15.75
CA PRO A 56 -14.78 1.54 -15.36
C PRO A 56 -14.17 0.21 -14.93
N ARG A 57 -12.98 -0.12 -15.43
CA ARG A 57 -12.27 -1.35 -15.09
C ARG A 57 -11.76 -1.37 -13.65
N TYR A 58 -11.28 -0.22 -13.16
CA TYR A 58 -10.58 -0.15 -11.87
C TYR A 58 -11.29 0.69 -10.82
N LEU A 59 -12.08 1.68 -11.26
CA LEU A 59 -12.77 2.63 -10.38
C LEU A 59 -14.20 2.92 -10.92
N PRO A 60 -15.06 1.90 -11.02
CA PRO A 60 -16.38 2.03 -11.63
C PRO A 60 -17.26 3.03 -10.91
N GLY A 61 -18.04 3.80 -11.66
CA GLY A 61 -19.03 4.74 -11.13
C GLY A 61 -18.45 6.03 -10.53
N ILE A 62 -17.17 6.30 -10.75
CA ILE A 62 -16.52 7.56 -10.37
C ILE A 62 -16.26 8.39 -11.63
N ALA A 63 -16.82 9.60 -11.66
CA ALA A 63 -16.47 10.59 -12.70
C ALA A 63 -15.09 11.16 -12.42
N LEU A 64 -14.23 11.22 -13.44
CA LEU A 64 -12.88 11.74 -13.34
C LEU A 64 -12.86 13.23 -13.73
N ASP A 65 -11.97 13.97 -13.06
CA ASP A 65 -11.72 15.36 -13.40
C ASP A 65 -10.98 15.45 -14.75
N PRO A 66 -11.41 16.31 -15.68
CA PRO A 66 -10.76 16.49 -16.99
C PRO A 66 -9.32 17.03 -16.90
N GLY A 67 -8.89 17.49 -15.75
CA GLY A 67 -7.50 17.88 -15.49
C GLY A 67 -6.52 16.72 -15.45
N ILE A 68 -6.99 15.45 -15.42
CA ILE A 68 -6.11 14.28 -15.55
C ILE A 68 -5.74 14.11 -17.03
N VAL A 69 -4.47 14.30 -17.36
CA VAL A 69 -3.94 14.01 -18.71
C VAL A 69 -3.38 12.59 -18.70
N ALA A 70 -4.07 11.66 -19.37
CA ALA A 70 -3.63 10.26 -19.42
C ALA A 70 -2.72 10.00 -20.62
N THR A 71 -1.78 9.06 -20.48
CA THR A 71 -0.89 8.62 -21.56
C THR A 71 -0.41 7.19 -21.37
N SER A 72 -0.12 6.50 -22.47
CA SER A 72 0.59 5.21 -22.48
C SER A 72 2.09 5.37 -22.76
N ASP A 73 2.56 6.60 -22.92
CA ASP A 73 3.96 6.94 -23.08
C ASP A 73 4.57 7.39 -21.75
N ILE A 74 5.54 6.63 -21.26
CA ILE A 74 6.18 6.89 -19.96
C ILE A 74 7.07 8.14 -20.01
N GLU A 75 7.71 8.42 -21.15
CA GLU A 75 8.51 9.64 -21.36
C GLU A 75 7.61 10.87 -21.27
N ALA A 76 6.50 10.87 -22.01
CA ALA A 76 5.53 11.97 -21.97
C ALA A 76 4.94 12.17 -20.55
N ALA A 77 4.75 11.09 -19.78
CA ALA A 77 4.27 11.21 -18.40
C ALA A 77 5.28 11.89 -17.47
N LEU A 78 6.57 11.63 -17.65
CA LEU A 78 7.66 12.10 -16.81
C LEU A 78 8.21 13.47 -17.22
N ASP A 79 7.93 13.93 -18.45
CA ASP A 79 8.45 15.18 -18.96
C ASP A 79 8.09 16.40 -18.09
N GLY A 80 9.11 17.02 -17.52
CA GLY A 80 8.98 18.18 -16.63
C GLY A 80 8.25 17.89 -15.32
N ALA A 81 8.25 16.63 -14.85
CA ALA A 81 7.67 16.28 -13.56
C ALA A 81 8.47 16.90 -12.40
N ASP A 82 7.76 17.47 -11.42
CA ASP A 82 8.31 17.97 -10.15
C ASP A 82 8.24 16.89 -9.04
N CYS A 83 7.40 15.88 -9.22
CA CYS A 83 7.24 14.73 -8.33
C CYS A 83 6.65 13.54 -9.09
N VAL A 84 7.04 12.32 -8.70
CA VAL A 84 6.54 11.07 -9.30
C VAL A 84 5.86 10.22 -8.23
N LEU A 85 4.61 9.83 -8.44
CA LEU A 85 3.89 8.85 -7.64
C LEU A 85 3.99 7.48 -8.32
N ALA A 86 4.71 6.53 -7.70
CA ALA A 86 4.85 5.16 -8.21
C ALA A 86 3.73 4.28 -7.64
N VAL A 87 2.75 3.95 -8.47
CA VAL A 87 1.49 3.29 -8.05
C VAL A 87 1.30 1.93 -8.73
N ALA A 88 2.35 1.37 -9.33
CA ALA A 88 2.32 0.02 -9.87
C ALA A 88 2.27 -1.02 -8.73
N PRO A 89 1.74 -2.25 -8.98
CA PRO A 89 1.84 -3.34 -8.02
C PRO A 89 3.29 -3.60 -7.59
N ALA A 90 3.50 -3.98 -6.32
CA ALA A 90 4.84 -4.16 -5.74
C ALA A 90 5.73 -5.07 -6.59
N GLN A 91 5.19 -6.19 -7.09
CA GLN A 91 5.93 -7.15 -7.92
C GLN A 91 6.25 -6.64 -9.35
N SER A 92 5.67 -5.52 -9.75
CA SER A 92 5.93 -4.89 -11.07
C SER A 92 6.79 -3.63 -10.96
N LEU A 93 7.09 -3.19 -9.72
CA LEU A 93 7.75 -1.90 -9.47
C LEU A 93 9.14 -1.85 -10.13
N ARG A 94 9.97 -2.86 -9.92
CA ARG A 94 11.34 -2.93 -10.51
C ARG A 94 11.29 -2.78 -12.03
N ILE A 95 10.43 -3.53 -12.70
CA ILE A 95 10.28 -3.47 -14.16
C ILE A 95 9.84 -2.08 -14.60
N MET A 96 8.87 -1.50 -13.90
CA MET A 96 8.37 -0.16 -14.22
C MET A 96 9.45 0.92 -14.01
N LEU A 97 10.18 0.89 -12.89
CA LEU A 97 11.24 1.85 -12.61
C LEU A 97 12.42 1.71 -13.57
N THR A 98 12.79 0.48 -13.94
CA THR A 98 13.83 0.24 -14.95
C THR A 98 13.42 0.83 -16.30
N ALA A 99 12.17 0.65 -16.72
CA ALA A 99 11.66 1.26 -17.96
C ALA A 99 11.57 2.80 -17.88
N ALA A 100 11.32 3.35 -16.69
CA ALA A 100 11.24 4.79 -16.46
C ALA A 100 12.61 5.47 -16.31
N SER A 101 13.67 4.73 -15.98
CA SER A 101 14.94 5.28 -15.48
C SER A 101 15.62 6.25 -16.45
N SER A 102 15.55 5.99 -17.76
CA SER A 102 16.15 6.86 -18.81
C SER A 102 15.40 8.18 -19.00
N HIS A 103 14.17 8.28 -18.51
CA HIS A 103 13.30 9.46 -18.65
C HIS A 103 13.03 10.15 -17.30
N MET A 104 13.54 9.55 -16.19
CA MET A 104 13.34 10.09 -14.85
C MET A 104 14.17 11.37 -14.66
N PRO A 105 13.53 12.52 -14.36
CA PRO A 105 14.29 13.74 -14.11
C PRO A 105 15.13 13.59 -12.85
N GLU A 106 16.39 13.99 -12.91
CA GLU A 106 17.32 13.88 -11.77
C GLU A 106 16.88 14.76 -10.60
N GLY A 107 17.01 14.26 -9.38
CA GLY A 107 16.66 14.97 -8.15
C GLY A 107 15.18 15.09 -7.85
N VAL A 108 14.30 14.65 -8.75
CA VAL A 108 12.85 14.67 -8.52
C VAL A 108 12.45 13.60 -7.51
N PRO A 109 11.67 13.93 -6.45
CA PRO A 109 11.24 12.96 -5.48
C PRO A 109 10.28 11.92 -6.07
N LEU A 110 10.51 10.65 -5.72
CA LEU A 110 9.65 9.53 -6.06
C LEU A 110 8.92 9.03 -4.82
N VAL A 111 7.59 9.05 -4.85
CA VAL A 111 6.73 8.60 -3.75
C VAL A 111 6.17 7.22 -4.07
N LEU A 112 6.58 6.24 -3.30
CA LEU A 112 6.08 4.86 -3.37
C LEU A 112 4.68 4.79 -2.79
N CYS A 113 3.71 4.39 -3.60
CA CYS A 113 2.31 4.21 -3.20
C CYS A 113 1.88 2.74 -3.23
N ALA A 114 2.76 1.85 -3.70
CA ALA A 114 2.60 0.39 -3.63
C ALA A 114 2.89 -0.13 -2.22
N LYS A 115 2.27 -1.25 -1.86
CA LYS A 115 2.38 -1.85 -0.53
C LYS A 115 2.76 -3.32 -0.66
N GLY A 116 4.02 -3.65 -0.43
CA GLY A 116 4.53 -5.01 -0.55
C GLY A 116 6.03 -5.11 -0.37
N ILE A 117 6.54 -6.32 -0.52
CA ILE A 117 7.96 -6.68 -0.48
C ILE A 117 8.25 -7.42 -1.79
N GLU A 118 9.38 -7.17 -2.42
CA GLU A 118 9.74 -7.87 -3.67
C GLU A 118 9.93 -9.37 -3.41
N ARG A 119 9.31 -10.21 -4.26
CA ARG A 119 9.27 -11.67 -4.03
C ARG A 119 10.66 -12.30 -4.07
N ASP A 120 11.44 -12.01 -5.09
CA ASP A 120 12.64 -12.74 -5.37
C ASP A 120 13.78 -12.39 -4.41
N THR A 121 13.91 -11.13 -4.04
CA THR A 121 14.97 -10.63 -3.17
C THR A 121 14.57 -10.48 -1.71
N GLY A 122 13.30 -10.24 -1.43
CA GLY A 122 12.82 -9.83 -0.09
C GLY A 122 13.14 -8.36 0.22
N ALA A 123 13.53 -7.58 -0.78
CA ALA A 123 13.86 -6.16 -0.62
C ALA A 123 12.60 -5.31 -0.42
N LEU A 124 12.72 -4.25 0.36
CA LEU A 124 11.73 -3.19 0.44
C LEU A 124 11.71 -2.38 -0.86
N LEU A 125 10.58 -1.78 -1.18
CA LEU A 125 10.41 -1.04 -2.42
C LEU A 125 11.30 0.20 -2.48
N SER A 126 11.58 0.84 -1.33
CA SER A 126 12.54 1.94 -1.23
C SER A 126 13.96 1.51 -1.63
N SER A 127 14.41 0.35 -1.16
CA SER A 127 15.74 -0.18 -1.52
C SER A 127 15.87 -0.49 -3.01
N ILE A 128 14.79 -1.01 -3.63
CA ILE A 128 14.75 -1.24 -5.08
C ILE A 128 14.83 0.10 -5.83
N THR A 129 14.13 1.10 -5.33
CA THR A 129 14.13 2.43 -5.95
C THR A 129 15.49 3.10 -5.85
N GLU A 130 16.12 3.05 -4.68
CA GLU A 130 17.47 3.59 -4.44
C GLU A 130 18.53 2.88 -5.31
N GLU A 131 18.35 1.58 -5.59
CA GLU A 131 19.20 0.81 -6.52
C GLU A 131 19.09 1.30 -7.97
N ILE A 132 17.85 1.55 -8.45
CA ILE A 132 17.60 1.87 -9.86
C ILE A 132 17.74 3.38 -10.12
N LEU A 133 17.34 4.22 -9.17
CA LEU A 133 17.26 5.67 -9.27
C LEU A 133 18.01 6.35 -8.13
N PRO A 134 19.35 6.16 -8.00
CA PRO A 134 20.13 6.64 -6.86
C PRO A 134 20.18 8.17 -6.72
N ALA A 135 19.87 8.91 -7.80
CA ALA A 135 19.84 10.37 -7.79
C ALA A 135 18.49 10.94 -7.35
N ASN A 136 17.46 10.09 -7.16
CA ASN A 136 16.11 10.55 -6.86
C ASN A 136 15.77 10.28 -5.38
N PRO A 137 15.36 11.32 -4.63
CA PRO A 137 14.90 11.13 -3.25
C PRO A 137 13.66 10.22 -3.20
N VAL A 138 13.64 9.28 -2.25
CA VAL A 138 12.57 8.30 -2.09
C VAL A 138 11.70 8.62 -0.90
N ALA A 139 10.39 8.61 -1.11
CA ALA A 139 9.37 8.69 -0.07
C ALA A 139 8.34 7.56 -0.24
N ALA A 140 7.52 7.33 0.76
CA ALA A 140 6.39 6.40 0.69
C ALA A 140 5.11 7.07 1.20
N LEU A 141 3.97 6.75 0.57
CA LEU A 141 2.64 7.16 0.98
C LEU A 141 1.84 5.93 1.40
N SER A 142 1.39 5.88 2.65
CA SER A 142 0.63 4.76 3.19
C SER A 142 -0.36 5.25 4.27
N GLY A 143 -1.36 4.43 4.58
CA GLY A 143 -2.38 4.73 5.59
C GLY A 143 -3.73 4.16 5.21
N PRO A 144 -4.74 4.31 6.08
CA PRO A 144 -6.09 3.78 5.88
C PRO A 144 -6.80 4.54 4.76
N SER A 145 -6.75 4.01 3.54
CA SER A 145 -7.24 4.68 2.33
C SER A 145 -7.72 3.68 1.30
N PHE A 146 -9.04 3.56 1.15
CA PHE A 146 -9.60 2.89 -0.01
C PHE A 146 -9.65 3.83 -1.21
N ALA A 147 -9.27 3.34 -2.38
CA ALA A 147 -9.24 4.13 -3.61
C ALA A 147 -10.58 4.81 -3.92
N THR A 148 -11.69 4.09 -3.69
CA THR A 148 -13.03 4.61 -3.93
C THR A 148 -13.37 5.78 -3.02
N ASP A 149 -12.96 5.73 -1.74
CA ASP A 149 -13.24 6.77 -0.76
C ASP A 149 -12.43 8.03 -1.08
N VAL A 150 -11.14 7.88 -1.37
CA VAL A 150 -10.27 8.99 -1.80
C VAL A 150 -10.77 9.61 -3.11
N ALA A 151 -11.16 8.78 -4.09
CA ALA A 151 -11.67 9.28 -5.36
C ALA A 151 -12.96 10.09 -5.19
N ARG A 152 -13.84 9.67 -4.29
CA ARG A 152 -15.08 10.41 -3.94
C ARG A 152 -14.83 11.68 -3.12
N GLY A 153 -13.59 11.92 -2.68
CA GLY A 153 -13.27 13.05 -1.80
C GLY A 153 -13.79 12.88 -0.38
N LEU A 154 -13.92 11.64 0.10
CA LEU A 154 -14.26 11.39 1.50
C LEU A 154 -13.06 11.67 2.40
N PRO A 155 -13.29 12.13 3.64
CA PRO A 155 -12.19 12.43 4.56
C PRO A 155 -11.26 11.24 4.76
N THR A 156 -9.98 11.44 4.46
CA THR A 156 -8.94 10.40 4.51
C THR A 156 -7.69 10.98 5.15
N ALA A 157 -7.00 10.17 5.96
CA ALA A 157 -5.73 10.53 6.55
C ALA A 157 -4.66 9.48 6.19
N VAL A 158 -3.50 9.94 5.73
CA VAL A 158 -2.37 9.09 5.32
C VAL A 158 -1.06 9.62 5.88
N VAL A 159 0.00 8.83 5.79
CA VAL A 159 1.37 9.23 6.13
C VAL A 159 2.18 9.31 4.85
N VAL A 160 2.97 10.38 4.73
CA VAL A 160 4.05 10.52 3.77
C VAL A 160 5.36 10.40 4.54
N ALA A 161 6.17 9.41 4.22
CA ALA A 161 7.41 9.14 4.92
C ALA A 161 8.61 9.23 3.98
N ALA A 162 9.69 9.79 4.47
CA ALA A 162 10.99 9.80 3.79
C ALA A 162 12.10 9.74 4.85
N ARG A 163 13.33 9.30 4.47
CA ARG A 163 14.47 9.34 5.43
C ARG A 163 14.83 10.77 5.83
N ASP A 164 14.63 11.73 4.92
CA ASP A 164 14.76 13.16 5.19
C ASP A 164 13.41 13.71 5.67
N GLU A 165 13.36 14.16 6.91
CA GLU A 165 12.18 14.73 7.55
C GLU A 165 11.69 15.99 6.83
N ALA A 166 12.59 16.80 6.30
CA ALA A 166 12.23 18.00 5.56
C ALA A 166 11.48 17.65 4.26
N LEU A 167 11.96 16.64 3.52
CA LEU A 167 11.29 16.11 2.36
C LEU A 167 9.91 15.52 2.70
N ALA A 168 9.83 14.72 3.76
CA ALA A 168 8.55 14.14 4.20
C ALA A 168 7.54 15.24 4.55
N THR A 169 7.98 16.30 5.21
CA THR A 169 7.13 17.43 5.61
C THR A 169 6.67 18.26 4.40
N ASP A 170 7.56 18.56 3.45
CA ASP A 170 7.20 19.30 2.23
C ASP A 170 6.21 18.51 1.38
N LEU A 171 6.47 17.22 1.15
CA LEU A 171 5.55 16.34 0.41
C LEU A 171 4.19 16.21 1.11
N ALA A 172 4.17 16.03 2.44
CA ALA A 172 2.93 15.94 3.20
C ALA A 172 2.10 17.23 3.09
N ALA A 173 2.76 18.38 3.17
CA ALA A 173 2.09 19.68 3.00
C ALA A 173 1.49 19.84 1.60
N ARG A 174 2.24 19.47 0.56
CA ARG A 174 1.82 19.61 -0.84
C ARG A 174 0.68 18.68 -1.24
N PHE A 175 0.70 17.42 -0.77
CA PHE A 175 -0.37 16.45 -1.07
C PHE A 175 -1.59 16.59 -0.15
N SER A 176 -1.52 17.39 0.91
CA SER A 176 -2.69 17.69 1.74
C SER A 176 -3.71 18.54 0.98
N ALA A 177 -4.97 18.14 1.06
CA ALA A 177 -6.12 18.82 0.48
C ALA A 177 -7.27 18.84 1.49
N GLU A 178 -8.37 19.49 1.18
CA GLU A 178 -9.54 19.57 2.06
C GLU A 178 -9.99 18.20 2.60
N ASN A 179 -9.92 17.17 1.75
CA ASN A 179 -10.40 15.82 2.05
C ASN A 179 -9.30 14.79 2.25
N LEU A 180 -8.03 15.18 2.05
CA LEU A 180 -6.87 14.30 2.25
C LEU A 180 -5.88 14.97 3.19
N ARG A 181 -5.73 14.43 4.39
CA ARG A 181 -4.75 14.92 5.36
C ARG A 181 -3.51 14.03 5.34
N CYS A 182 -2.38 14.59 4.98
CA CYS A 182 -1.09 13.92 4.99
C CYS A 182 -0.29 14.30 6.25
N TYR A 183 0.17 13.30 6.99
CA TYR A 183 1.11 13.46 8.11
C TYR A 183 2.50 13.07 7.65
N SER A 184 3.51 13.80 8.06
CA SER A 184 4.91 13.47 7.76
C SER A 184 5.49 12.46 8.75
N SER A 185 6.47 11.67 8.29
CA SER A 185 7.27 10.77 9.13
C SER A 185 8.68 10.63 8.53
N ASP A 186 9.69 10.49 9.39
CA ASP A 186 11.06 10.16 9.02
C ASP A 186 11.35 8.65 9.09
N ASP A 187 10.33 7.83 9.40
CA ASP A 187 10.42 6.36 9.44
C ASP A 187 9.85 5.73 8.15
N LEU A 188 10.61 5.86 7.06
CA LEU A 188 10.25 5.28 5.76
C LEU A 188 10.05 3.76 5.87
N ILE A 189 10.92 3.07 6.60
CA ILE A 189 10.88 1.61 6.77
C ILE A 189 9.63 1.18 7.51
N GLY A 190 9.28 1.85 8.61
CA GLY A 190 8.07 1.54 9.37
C GLY A 190 6.80 1.71 8.56
N VAL A 191 6.72 2.74 7.73
CA VAL A 191 5.59 2.99 6.83
C VAL A 191 5.47 1.92 5.75
N GLU A 192 6.57 1.48 5.15
CA GLU A 192 6.59 0.42 4.14
C GLU A 192 6.19 -0.94 4.72
N ILE A 193 6.80 -1.35 5.83
CA ILE A 193 6.53 -2.64 6.49
C ILE A 193 5.08 -2.71 6.96
N GLY A 194 4.57 -1.65 7.59
CA GLY A 194 3.18 -1.59 8.01
C GLY A 194 2.23 -1.81 6.83
N GLY A 195 2.44 -1.08 5.74
CA GLY A 195 1.64 -1.19 4.53
C GLY A 195 1.76 -2.55 3.83
N ALA A 196 2.92 -3.19 3.84
CA ALA A 196 3.15 -4.48 3.20
C ALA A 196 2.48 -5.63 3.98
N LEU A 197 2.77 -5.74 5.27
CA LEU A 197 2.33 -6.88 6.09
C LEU A 197 0.83 -6.89 6.40
N LYS A 198 0.18 -5.72 6.51
CA LYS A 198 -1.27 -5.65 6.72
C LYS A 198 -2.05 -6.50 5.71
N ASN A 199 -1.56 -6.59 4.48
CA ASN A 199 -2.24 -7.33 3.41
C ASN A 199 -2.28 -8.84 3.68
N VAL A 200 -1.25 -9.39 4.34
CA VAL A 200 -1.20 -10.79 4.77
C VAL A 200 -2.27 -11.05 5.85
N PHE A 201 -2.34 -10.16 6.85
CA PHE A 201 -3.33 -10.28 7.92
C PHE A 201 -4.76 -10.04 7.44
N ALA A 202 -4.94 -9.24 6.39
CA ALA A 202 -6.24 -9.06 5.76
C ALA A 202 -6.74 -10.36 5.09
N ILE A 203 -5.85 -11.15 4.47
CA ILE A 203 -6.17 -12.48 3.96
C ILE A 203 -6.60 -13.40 5.13
N ALA A 204 -5.84 -13.38 6.24
CA ALA A 204 -6.20 -14.16 7.43
C ALA A 204 -7.56 -13.76 7.99
N ALA A 205 -7.85 -12.45 8.12
CA ALA A 205 -9.13 -11.94 8.61
C ALA A 205 -10.30 -12.36 7.71
N GLY A 206 -10.11 -12.27 6.39
CA GLY A 206 -11.07 -12.75 5.43
C GLY A 206 -11.32 -14.26 5.53
N ALA A 207 -10.24 -15.06 5.68
CA ALA A 207 -10.34 -16.51 5.82
C ALA A 207 -11.09 -16.93 7.11
N VAL A 208 -10.81 -16.28 8.23
CA VAL A 208 -11.53 -16.46 9.51
C VAL A 208 -13.02 -16.15 9.35
N THR A 209 -13.35 -15.05 8.67
CA THR A 209 -14.74 -14.67 8.39
C THR A 209 -15.41 -15.65 7.44
N GLY A 210 -14.73 -16.05 6.38
CA GLY A 210 -15.24 -16.98 5.36
C GLY A 210 -15.50 -18.38 5.91
N ALA A 211 -14.65 -18.85 6.82
CA ALA A 211 -14.79 -20.13 7.52
C ALA A 211 -15.84 -20.09 8.64
N GLY A 212 -16.48 -18.95 8.91
CA GLY A 212 -17.53 -18.83 9.92
C GLY A 212 -17.03 -18.92 11.37
N LEU A 213 -15.75 -18.61 11.65
CA LEU A 213 -15.16 -18.76 12.98
C LEU A 213 -15.59 -17.68 13.99
N GLY A 214 -16.32 -16.69 13.54
CA GLY A 214 -16.94 -15.65 14.38
C GLY A 214 -16.06 -14.41 14.61
N ALA A 215 -16.73 -13.34 15.10
CA ALA A 215 -16.10 -12.03 15.29
C ALA A 215 -14.99 -12.03 16.35
N SER A 216 -15.14 -12.84 17.42
CA SER A 216 -14.12 -12.95 18.48
C SER A 216 -12.81 -13.53 17.96
N ALA A 217 -12.89 -14.57 17.11
CA ALA A 217 -11.70 -15.14 16.46
C ALA A 217 -11.05 -14.14 15.50
N GLN A 218 -11.84 -13.38 14.73
CA GLN A 218 -11.33 -12.33 13.87
C GLN A 218 -10.60 -11.25 14.65
N ALA A 219 -11.19 -10.73 15.74
CA ALA A 219 -10.57 -9.72 16.59
C ALA A 219 -9.26 -10.21 17.21
N ALA A 220 -9.26 -11.45 17.76
CA ALA A 220 -8.07 -12.06 18.32
C ALA A 220 -6.97 -12.23 17.26
N MET A 221 -7.33 -12.71 16.07
CA MET A 221 -6.38 -12.88 14.95
C MET A 221 -5.77 -11.54 14.53
N VAL A 222 -6.56 -10.46 14.37
CA VAL A 222 -6.05 -9.13 14.00
C VAL A 222 -5.11 -8.57 15.06
N THR A 223 -5.48 -8.70 16.34
CA THR A 223 -4.64 -8.27 17.47
C THR A 223 -3.31 -9.03 17.50
N ARG A 224 -3.35 -10.34 17.33
CA ARG A 224 -2.14 -11.18 17.27
C ARG A 224 -1.30 -10.90 16.02
N GLY A 225 -1.96 -10.68 14.87
CA GLY A 225 -1.33 -10.28 13.63
C GLY A 225 -0.57 -8.96 13.78
N PHE A 226 -1.13 -8.01 14.51
CA PHE A 226 -0.44 -6.75 14.81
C PHE A 226 0.83 -6.95 15.64
N VAL A 227 0.85 -7.89 16.59
CA VAL A 227 2.06 -8.25 17.34
C VAL A 227 3.14 -8.81 16.41
N GLU A 228 2.78 -9.70 15.47
CA GLU A 228 3.72 -10.22 14.47
C GLU A 228 4.25 -9.12 13.54
N LEU A 229 3.37 -8.21 13.10
CA LEU A 229 3.76 -7.04 12.30
C LEU A 229 4.82 -6.21 13.03
N ARG A 230 4.61 -5.94 14.32
CA ARG A 230 5.57 -5.20 15.15
C ARG A 230 6.92 -5.93 15.29
N ARG A 231 6.91 -7.25 15.45
CA ARG A 231 8.14 -8.05 15.57
C ARG A 231 8.96 -8.04 14.29
N ILE A 232 8.29 -8.23 13.15
CA ILE A 232 8.96 -8.14 11.85
C ILE A 232 9.43 -6.72 11.61
N GLY A 233 8.60 -5.71 11.87
CA GLY A 233 8.98 -4.30 11.73
C GLY A 233 10.22 -3.94 12.54
N ALA A 234 10.28 -4.36 13.80
CA ALA A 234 11.46 -4.15 14.66
C ALA A 234 12.73 -4.78 14.07
N ALA A 235 12.64 -5.96 13.44
CA ALA A 235 13.76 -6.62 12.79
C ALA A 235 14.26 -5.88 11.52
N PHE A 236 13.46 -4.97 10.96
CA PHE A 236 13.85 -4.05 9.88
C PHE A 236 14.22 -2.66 10.39
N GLY A 237 14.11 -2.39 11.70
CA GLY A 237 14.41 -1.08 12.29
C GLY A 237 13.23 -0.11 12.28
N ALA A 238 12.00 -0.58 12.02
CA ALA A 238 10.80 0.23 12.11
C ALA A 238 10.52 0.67 13.56
N ARG A 239 10.08 1.90 13.75
CA ARG A 239 9.72 2.42 15.07
C ARG A 239 8.35 1.92 15.52
N PRO A 240 8.20 1.52 16.78
CA PRO A 240 6.91 1.07 17.33
C PRO A 240 5.79 2.10 17.15
N GLU A 241 6.08 3.39 17.30
CA GLU A 241 5.14 4.50 17.18
C GLU A 241 4.57 4.59 15.76
N THR A 242 5.42 4.41 14.74
CA THR A 242 5.01 4.38 13.33
C THR A 242 4.05 3.23 13.05
N LEU A 243 4.37 2.03 13.59
CA LEU A 243 3.53 0.85 13.42
C LEU A 243 2.20 0.95 14.16
N MET A 244 2.13 1.69 15.27
CA MET A 244 0.88 2.00 15.98
C MET A 244 0.07 3.14 15.33
N GLY A 245 0.65 3.84 14.36
CA GLY A 245 0.02 4.95 13.65
C GLY A 245 -0.86 4.51 12.46
N LEU A 246 -1.08 5.48 11.56
CA LEU A 246 -1.99 5.30 10.42
C LEU A 246 -1.52 4.23 9.43
N SER A 247 -0.22 4.18 9.10
CA SER A 247 0.33 3.23 8.13
C SER A 247 0.45 1.80 8.65
N GLY A 248 0.46 1.60 9.96
CA GLY A 248 0.48 0.29 10.60
C GLY A 248 -0.92 -0.13 11.08
N LEU A 249 -1.24 0.17 12.36
CA LEU A 249 -2.49 -0.25 12.98
C LEU A 249 -3.73 0.30 12.27
N GLY A 250 -3.71 1.57 11.86
CA GLY A 250 -4.86 2.19 11.20
C GLY A 250 -5.23 1.51 9.89
N ASP A 251 -4.23 1.27 9.04
CA ASP A 251 -4.44 0.61 7.73
C ASP A 251 -4.70 -0.90 7.88
N LEU A 252 -4.15 -1.54 8.92
CA LEU A 252 -4.48 -2.92 9.29
C LEU A 252 -5.96 -3.07 9.64
N LEU A 253 -6.47 -2.22 10.55
CA LEU A 253 -7.88 -2.24 10.97
C LEU A 253 -8.81 -2.04 9.77
N LEU A 254 -8.56 -1.02 8.94
CA LEU A 254 -9.36 -0.78 7.74
C LEU A 254 -9.35 -1.99 6.81
N THR A 255 -8.17 -2.53 6.53
CA THR A 255 -7.99 -3.59 5.54
C THR A 255 -8.58 -4.93 6.01
N CYS A 256 -8.58 -5.20 7.33
CA CYS A 256 -9.12 -6.43 7.93
C CYS A 256 -10.63 -6.39 8.22
N SER A 257 -11.31 -5.25 8.01
CA SER A 257 -12.71 -5.08 8.41
C SER A 257 -13.71 -5.13 7.26
N SER A 258 -13.29 -5.14 5.99
CA SER A 258 -14.20 -4.96 4.86
C SER A 258 -13.77 -5.72 3.62
N ALA A 259 -14.76 -6.31 2.92
CA ALA A 259 -14.56 -6.91 1.59
C ALA A 259 -14.21 -5.89 0.49
N GLN A 260 -14.23 -4.58 0.76
CA GLN A 260 -13.66 -3.56 -0.10
C GLN A 260 -12.13 -3.73 -0.22
N SER A 261 -11.49 -4.33 0.79
CA SER A 261 -10.12 -4.83 0.69
C SER A 261 -10.04 -6.07 -0.19
N ARG A 262 -9.28 -6.00 -1.29
CA ARG A 262 -9.03 -7.16 -2.18
C ARG A 262 -8.40 -8.33 -1.44
N ASN A 263 -7.52 -8.06 -0.47
CA ASN A 263 -6.89 -9.10 0.34
C ASN A 263 -7.90 -9.78 1.27
N PHE A 264 -8.76 -9.00 1.93
CA PHE A 264 -9.84 -9.55 2.75
C PHE A 264 -10.83 -10.36 1.90
N ALA A 265 -11.25 -9.82 0.74
CA ALA A 265 -12.16 -10.52 -0.17
C ALA A 265 -11.55 -11.82 -0.70
N TYR A 266 -10.24 -11.84 -0.98
CA TYR A 266 -9.51 -13.07 -1.34
C TYR A 266 -9.55 -14.10 -0.22
N GLY A 267 -9.22 -13.68 1.02
CA GLY A 267 -9.30 -14.55 2.20
C GLY A 267 -10.72 -15.04 2.47
N LEU A 268 -11.73 -14.20 2.29
CA LEU A 268 -13.14 -14.56 2.45
C LEU A 268 -13.54 -15.68 1.47
N ALA A 269 -13.16 -15.57 0.21
CA ALA A 269 -13.39 -16.60 -0.79
C ALA A 269 -12.67 -17.90 -0.43
N LEU A 270 -11.42 -17.81 0.01
CA LEU A 270 -10.61 -18.94 0.49
C LEU A 270 -11.29 -19.66 1.65
N GLY A 271 -11.74 -18.90 2.69
CA GLY A 271 -12.45 -19.46 3.84
C GLY A 271 -13.80 -20.10 3.51
N GLN A 272 -14.45 -19.63 2.44
CA GLN A 272 -15.69 -20.19 1.93
C GLN A 272 -15.49 -21.39 0.99
N GLY A 273 -14.25 -21.79 0.72
CA GLY A 273 -13.94 -22.84 -0.25
C GLY A 273 -14.31 -22.48 -1.69
N LYS A 274 -14.41 -21.19 -2.02
CA LYS A 274 -14.75 -20.71 -3.37
C LYS A 274 -13.54 -20.72 -4.30
N PRO A 275 -13.74 -20.83 -5.63
CA PRO A 275 -12.66 -20.68 -6.59
C PRO A 275 -11.93 -19.34 -6.43
N LEU A 276 -10.60 -19.37 -6.44
CA LEU A 276 -9.76 -18.17 -6.33
C LEU A 276 -9.33 -17.64 -7.70
N ALA A 277 -9.47 -18.44 -8.74
CA ALA A 277 -9.16 -18.04 -10.11
C ALA A 277 -10.05 -16.88 -10.56
N GLY A 278 -9.46 -15.85 -11.18
CA GLY A 278 -10.18 -14.68 -11.67
C GLY A 278 -10.44 -13.59 -10.62
N LEU A 279 -10.07 -13.80 -9.35
CA LEU A 279 -10.15 -12.75 -8.34
C LEU A 279 -9.15 -11.63 -8.65
N PRO A 280 -9.47 -10.37 -8.27
CA PRO A 280 -8.54 -9.26 -8.38
C PRO A 280 -7.23 -9.53 -7.64
N LEU A 281 -6.13 -8.94 -8.16
CA LEU A 281 -4.81 -9.08 -7.56
C LEU A 281 -4.84 -8.71 -6.05
N ALA A 282 -4.47 -9.68 -5.22
CA ALA A 282 -4.27 -9.53 -3.78
C ALA A 282 -2.76 -9.55 -3.47
N GLU A 283 -2.19 -8.40 -3.13
CA GLU A 283 -0.74 -8.26 -2.89
C GLU A 283 -0.26 -9.01 -1.64
N GLY A 284 -1.18 -9.35 -0.72
CA GLY A 284 -0.89 -10.20 0.42
C GLY A 284 -0.47 -11.62 0.04
N VAL A 285 -0.91 -12.14 -1.12
CA VAL A 285 -0.56 -13.50 -1.57
C VAL A 285 0.96 -13.65 -1.78
N PRO A 286 1.62 -12.88 -2.65
CA PRO A 286 3.07 -12.97 -2.76
C PRO A 286 3.79 -12.53 -1.47
N THR A 287 3.24 -11.56 -0.73
CA THR A 287 3.87 -11.04 0.49
C THR A 287 3.88 -12.08 1.62
N ALA A 288 2.88 -12.97 1.72
CA ALA A 288 2.82 -13.98 2.76
C ALA A 288 4.02 -14.95 2.71
N ALA A 289 4.34 -15.48 1.54
CA ALA A 289 5.48 -16.37 1.36
C ALA A 289 6.81 -15.69 1.71
N ILE A 290 6.99 -14.44 1.26
CA ILE A 290 8.20 -13.64 1.54
C ILE A 290 8.33 -13.36 3.04
N ALA A 291 7.24 -12.89 3.66
CA ALA A 291 7.23 -12.56 5.08
C ALA A 291 7.49 -13.80 5.96
N ALA A 292 6.94 -14.97 5.58
CA ALA A 292 7.21 -16.24 6.26
C ALA A 292 8.68 -16.66 6.11
N ARG A 293 9.27 -16.52 4.93
CA ARG A 293 10.70 -16.78 4.69
C ARG A 293 11.57 -15.87 5.55
N ILE A 294 11.33 -14.56 5.51
CA ILE A 294 12.08 -13.57 6.31
C ILE A 294 11.96 -13.86 7.81
N ALA A 295 10.75 -14.20 8.29
CA ALA A 295 10.54 -14.56 9.68
C ALA A 295 11.35 -15.80 10.08
N GLY A 296 11.40 -16.83 9.23
CA GLY A 296 12.20 -18.03 9.43
C GLY A 296 13.71 -17.74 9.45
N GLU A 297 14.22 -17.02 8.45
CA GLU A 297 15.65 -16.66 8.33
C GLU A 297 16.13 -15.84 9.54
N ARG A 298 15.28 -14.92 10.02
CA ARG A 298 15.59 -14.04 11.17
C ARG A 298 15.14 -14.60 12.51
N ARG A 299 14.57 -15.82 12.55
CA ARG A 299 14.04 -16.49 13.75
C ARG A 299 13.00 -15.64 14.51
N ILE A 300 12.13 -14.98 13.77
CA ILE A 300 11.02 -14.18 14.33
C ILE A 300 9.80 -15.07 14.52
N ASP A 301 9.20 -15.05 15.72
CA ASP A 301 7.96 -15.78 16.02
C ASP A 301 6.77 -15.09 15.32
N ALA A 302 6.38 -15.62 14.16
CA ALA A 302 5.30 -15.09 13.29
C ALA A 302 4.38 -16.24 12.81
N PRO A 303 3.67 -16.91 13.75
CA PRO A 303 2.90 -18.10 13.42
C PRO A 303 1.68 -17.84 12.52
N ILE A 304 1.05 -16.66 12.57
CA ILE A 304 -0.09 -16.33 11.70
C ILE A 304 0.41 -16.15 10.26
N ILE A 305 1.51 -15.43 10.07
CA ILE A 305 2.13 -15.26 8.73
C ILE A 305 2.53 -16.63 8.16
N ALA A 306 3.14 -17.50 8.96
CA ALA A 306 3.52 -18.84 8.55
C ALA A 306 2.28 -19.68 8.16
N ALA A 307 1.20 -19.61 8.95
CA ALA A 307 -0.06 -20.28 8.66
C ALA A 307 -0.69 -19.77 7.36
N VAL A 308 -0.74 -18.45 7.14
CA VAL A 308 -1.27 -17.87 5.89
C VAL A 308 -0.45 -18.34 4.69
N ALA A 309 0.87 -18.32 4.77
CA ALA A 309 1.72 -18.81 3.68
C ALA A 309 1.45 -20.29 3.37
N ALA A 310 1.36 -21.15 4.40
CA ALA A 310 1.12 -22.58 4.25
C ALA A 310 -0.31 -22.91 3.74
N ILE A 311 -1.30 -22.08 4.06
CA ILE A 311 -2.65 -22.21 3.48
C ILE A 311 -2.63 -21.82 2.01
N LEU A 312 -1.95 -20.73 1.65
CA LEU A 312 -1.89 -20.23 0.29
C LEU A 312 -1.13 -21.16 -0.68
N ASP A 313 -0.13 -21.89 -0.17
CA ASP A 313 0.60 -22.90 -0.96
C ASP A 313 -0.07 -24.29 -0.94
N GLY A 314 -1.17 -24.45 -0.18
CA GLY A 314 -1.94 -25.68 -0.09
C GLY A 314 -1.34 -26.75 0.82
N THR A 315 -0.32 -26.43 1.61
CA THR A 315 0.35 -27.38 2.54
C THR A 315 -0.56 -27.77 3.71
N ILE A 316 -1.37 -26.81 4.20
CA ILE A 316 -2.34 -27.04 5.29
C ILE A 316 -3.71 -26.45 4.96
N THR A 317 -4.75 -27.00 5.60
CA THR A 317 -6.10 -26.43 5.56
C THR A 317 -6.27 -25.32 6.62
N ILE A 318 -7.36 -24.54 6.51
CA ILE A 318 -7.71 -23.53 7.52
C ILE A 318 -7.93 -24.19 8.89
N ASP A 319 -8.63 -25.33 8.94
CA ASP A 319 -8.89 -26.05 10.20
C ASP A 319 -7.59 -26.54 10.87
N GLN A 320 -6.63 -27.03 10.06
CA GLN A 320 -5.31 -27.42 10.55
C GLN A 320 -4.53 -26.19 11.08
N ALA A 321 -4.61 -25.06 10.39
CA ALA A 321 -3.98 -23.82 10.86
C ALA A 321 -4.59 -23.35 12.19
N VAL A 322 -5.91 -23.33 12.31
CA VAL A 322 -6.61 -22.97 13.56
C VAL A 322 -6.21 -23.91 14.70
N SER A 323 -6.23 -25.23 14.46
CA SER A 323 -5.82 -26.21 15.46
C SER A 323 -4.37 -25.97 15.90
N ALA A 324 -3.45 -25.77 14.96
CA ALA A 324 -2.04 -25.52 15.26
C ALA A 324 -1.83 -24.23 16.06
N LEU A 325 -2.56 -23.16 15.75
CA LEU A 325 -2.49 -21.89 16.48
C LEU A 325 -3.06 -22.01 17.90
N MET A 326 -4.17 -22.74 18.07
CA MET A 326 -4.84 -22.91 19.36
C MET A 326 -4.09 -23.87 20.33
N THR A 327 -3.28 -24.77 19.79
CA THR A 327 -2.48 -25.71 20.61
C THR A 327 -1.09 -25.18 20.98
N ARG A 328 -0.74 -23.97 20.59
CA ARG A 328 0.53 -23.33 20.99
C ARG A 328 0.63 -23.19 22.52
N PRO A 329 1.84 -23.29 23.09
CA PRO A 329 2.04 -23.07 24.52
C PRO A 329 1.48 -21.71 24.97
N LEU A 330 0.81 -21.72 26.12
CA LEU A 330 0.29 -20.48 26.71
C LEU A 330 1.46 -19.55 27.08
N LYS A 331 1.28 -18.26 26.78
CA LYS A 331 2.21 -17.20 27.15
C LYS A 331 1.44 -16.12 27.92
N THR A 332 2.16 -15.30 28.67
CA THR A 332 1.53 -14.08 29.22
C THR A 332 1.17 -13.12 28.10
N GLU A 333 0.17 -12.27 28.30
CA GLU A 333 -0.24 -11.31 27.26
C GLU A 333 0.90 -10.33 26.92
N THR A 334 1.76 -10.01 27.88
CA THR A 334 2.93 -9.13 27.71
C THR A 334 4.09 -9.79 26.96
N ASP A 335 4.16 -11.13 26.96
CA ASP A 335 5.20 -11.90 26.24
C ASP A 335 4.77 -12.30 24.83
N MET A 336 3.62 -11.80 24.45
CA MET A 336 3.01 -12.09 23.15
C MET A 336 3.56 -11.23 22.03
#